data_62f3032f609efdfd5577d18b723d4850
#
_entry.id   62f3032f609efdfd5577d18b723d4850
#
_cell.length_a   1.000
_cell.length_b   1.000
_cell.length_c   1.000
_cell.angle_alpha   90.00
_cell.angle_beta   90.00
_cell.angle_gamma   90.00
#
_symmetry.space_group_name_H-M   'P 1'
#
loop_
_entity.id
_entity.type
_entity.pdbx_description
1 polymer ?
#
loop_
_entity_poly.entity_id
_entity_poly.type
_entity_poly.pdbx_seq_one_letter_code
_entity_poly.pdbx_strand_id
1 'polypeptide(L)' 'MNWDQIEGKWRQIKGKVREQWWKFTDDDLDFIAGKREQFLGRLQERYGMDRAEAERRLEEWQKTVRL' A
#
# COMPACT_ATOMS: atom_id res chain seq x y z
N MET A 1 3.29 -7.15 9.16
CA MET A 1 4.51 -7.54 8.40
C MET A 1 5.42 -6.33 8.29
N ASN A 2 6.73 -6.54 8.21
CA ASN A 2 7.63 -5.42 7.95
C ASN A 2 7.68 -5.13 6.44
N TRP A 3 8.28 -3.99 6.08
CA TRP A 3 8.28 -3.56 4.68
C TRP A 3 9.11 -4.45 3.77
N ASP A 4 10.18 -5.08 4.29
CA ASP A 4 10.95 -6.03 3.50
C ASP A 4 10.11 -7.25 3.14
N GLN A 5 9.31 -7.73 4.08
CA GLN A 5 8.40 -8.86 3.82
C GLN A 5 7.29 -8.46 2.85
N ILE A 6 6.76 -7.26 2.99
CA ILE A 6 5.71 -6.75 2.10
C ILE A 6 6.23 -6.67 0.68
N GLU A 7 7.42 -6.11 0.51
CA GLU A 7 8.03 -6.03 -0.81
C GLU A 7 8.31 -7.42 -1.39
N GLY A 8 8.89 -8.30 -0.58
CA GLY A 8 9.23 -9.65 -1.04
C GLY A 8 8.02 -10.52 -1.40
N LYS A 9 6.88 -10.24 -0.79
CA LYS A 9 5.64 -11.00 -1.01
C LYS A 9 4.57 -10.19 -1.73
N TRP A 10 4.99 -9.15 -2.44
CA TRP A 10 4.05 -8.21 -3.04
C TRP A 10 3.02 -8.87 -3.95
N ARG A 11 3.44 -9.84 -4.75
CA ARG A 11 2.52 -10.53 -5.65
C ARG A 11 1.35 -11.15 -4.89
N GLN A 12 1.60 -11.69 -3.70
CA GLN A 12 0.57 -12.30 -2.87
C GLN A 12 -0.24 -11.25 -2.11
N ILE A 13 0.40 -10.16 -1.72
CA ILE A 13 -0.19 -9.12 -0.89
C ILE A 13 -1.07 -8.16 -1.68
N LYS A 14 -0.76 -7.92 -2.96
CA LYS A 14 -1.45 -6.89 -3.73
C LYS A 14 -2.97 -7.09 -3.82
N GLY A 15 -3.45 -8.33 -3.76
CA GLY A 15 -4.88 -8.60 -3.70
C GLY A 15 -5.52 -8.04 -2.44
N LYS A 16 -4.83 -8.17 -1.31
CA LYS A 16 -5.30 -7.61 -0.03
C LYS A 16 -5.26 -6.09 -0.03
N VAL A 17 -4.28 -5.52 -0.69
CA VAL A 17 -4.18 -4.07 -0.86
C VAL A 17 -5.39 -3.57 -1.64
N ARG A 18 -5.77 -4.26 -2.69
CA ARG A 18 -6.91 -3.88 -3.52
C ARG A 18 -8.23 -3.97 -2.75
N GLU A 19 -8.35 -4.93 -1.84
CA GLU A 19 -9.52 -5.03 -0.97
C GLU A 19 -9.64 -3.82 -0.05
N GLN A 20 -8.52 -3.33 0.47
CA GLN A 20 -8.48 -2.19 1.37
C GLN A 20 -8.64 -0.87 0.61
N TRP A 21 -8.01 -0.76 -0.56
CA TRP A 21 -7.98 0.47 -1.36
C TRP A 21 -8.43 0.16 -2.78
N TRP A 22 -9.74 0.12 -2.98
CA TRP A 22 -10.34 -0.28 -4.26
C TRP A 22 -10.09 0.70 -5.41
N LYS A 23 -9.69 1.94 -5.11
CA LYS A 23 -9.38 2.92 -6.16
C LYS A 23 -8.05 2.68 -6.86
N PHE A 24 -7.20 1.83 -6.29
CA PHE A 24 -5.94 1.50 -6.95
C PHE A 24 -6.20 0.66 -8.20
N THR A 25 -5.52 1.02 -9.28
CA THR A 25 -5.53 0.24 -10.52
C THR A 25 -4.39 -0.79 -10.47
N ASP A 26 -4.41 -1.71 -11.42
CA ASP A 26 -3.30 -2.66 -11.55
C ASP A 26 -1.98 -1.93 -11.80
N ASP A 27 -2.00 -0.86 -12.59
CA ASP A 27 -0.82 -0.05 -12.82
C ASP A 27 -0.31 0.58 -11.54
N ASP A 28 -1.22 1.04 -10.67
CA ASP A 28 -0.83 1.59 -9.37
C ASP A 28 -0.13 0.52 -8.52
N LEU A 29 -0.70 -0.67 -8.48
CA LEU A 29 -0.15 -1.76 -7.69
C LEU A 29 1.23 -2.18 -8.20
N ASP A 30 1.41 -2.22 -9.50
CA ASP A 30 2.72 -2.52 -10.10
C ASP A 30 3.73 -1.43 -9.80
N PHE A 31 3.31 -0.17 -9.86
CA PHE A 31 4.18 0.95 -9.51
C PHE A 31 4.62 0.88 -8.04
N ILE A 32 3.68 0.59 -7.15
CA ILE A 32 3.97 0.51 -5.71
C ILE A 32 4.98 -0.59 -5.41
N ALA A 33 4.78 -1.77 -5.97
CA ALA A 33 5.72 -2.90 -5.85
C ALA A 33 6.17 -3.17 -4.41
N GLY A 34 5.30 -2.87 -3.43
CA GLY A 34 5.60 -3.09 -2.02
C GLY A 34 6.54 -2.07 -1.39
N LYS A 35 6.89 -1.01 -2.10
CA LYS A 35 7.81 0.02 -1.59
C LYS A 35 7.01 1.10 -0.87
N ARG A 36 7.38 1.36 0.39
CA ARG A 36 6.63 2.26 1.26
C ARG A 36 6.44 3.65 0.67
N GLU A 37 7.51 4.27 0.16
CA GLU A 37 7.41 5.63 -0.39
C GLU A 37 6.51 5.70 -1.61
N GLN A 38 6.56 4.69 -2.47
CA GLN A 38 5.71 4.65 -3.65
C GLN A 38 4.25 4.41 -3.26
N PHE A 39 4.02 3.63 -2.21
CA PHE A 39 2.70 3.39 -1.68
C PHE A 39 2.10 4.70 -1.13
N LEU A 40 2.88 5.44 -0.34
CA LEU A 40 2.45 6.73 0.18
C LEU A 40 2.08 7.70 -0.95
N GLY A 41 2.90 7.76 -1.98
CA GLY A 41 2.64 8.62 -3.12
C GLY A 41 1.30 8.31 -3.79
N ARG A 42 1.00 7.05 -3.99
CA ARG A 42 -0.26 6.64 -4.61
C ARG A 42 -1.47 6.89 -3.71
N LEU A 43 -1.32 6.70 -2.40
CA LEU A 43 -2.39 7.03 -1.46
C LEU A 43 -2.73 8.51 -1.51
N GLN A 44 -1.71 9.36 -1.55
CA GLN A 44 -1.93 10.80 -1.67
C GLN A 44 -2.60 11.15 -3.00
N GLU A 45 -2.16 10.53 -4.07
CA GLU A 45 -2.66 10.84 -5.41
C GLU A 45 -4.09 10.34 -5.63
N ARG A 46 -4.38 9.10 -5.26
CA ARG A 46 -5.68 8.48 -5.56
C ARG A 46 -6.77 8.82 -4.56
N TYR A 47 -6.38 9.09 -3.31
CA TYR A 47 -7.35 9.34 -2.24
C TYR A 47 -7.32 10.78 -1.74
N GLY A 48 -6.44 11.62 -2.26
CA GLY A 48 -6.36 13.01 -1.85
C GLY A 48 -5.91 13.22 -0.41
N MET A 49 -5.23 12.25 0.16
CA MET A 49 -4.72 12.36 1.52
C MET A 49 -3.48 13.24 1.56
N ASP A 50 -3.29 13.97 2.67
CA ASP A 50 -1.99 14.57 2.90
C ASP A 50 -1.01 13.48 3.37
N ARG A 51 0.26 13.83 3.47
CA ARG A 51 1.28 12.84 3.81
C ARG A 51 1.06 12.24 5.20
N ALA A 52 0.70 13.05 6.17
CA ALA A 52 0.49 12.56 7.54
C ALA A 52 -0.64 11.54 7.60
N GLU A 53 -1.74 11.79 6.91
CA GLU A 53 -2.85 10.86 6.85
C GLU A 53 -2.46 9.57 6.13
N ALA A 54 -1.75 9.70 5.01
CA ALA A 54 -1.30 8.54 4.25
C ALA A 54 -0.38 7.66 5.09
N GLU A 55 0.55 8.29 5.81
CA GLU A 55 1.46 7.56 6.70
C GLU A 55 0.71 6.83 7.80
N ARG A 56 -0.26 7.49 8.42
CA ARG A 56 -1.06 6.90 9.49
C ARG A 56 -1.85 5.68 8.99
N ARG A 57 -2.52 5.84 7.85
CA ARG A 57 -3.31 4.76 7.26
C ARG A 57 -2.45 3.58 6.88
N LEU A 58 -1.32 3.86 6.28
CA LEU A 58 -0.43 2.81 5.81
C LEU A 58 0.21 2.08 6.98
N GLU A 59 0.56 2.78 8.04
CA GLU A 59 1.13 2.17 9.23
C GLU A 59 0.13 1.24 9.92
N GLU A 60 -1.13 1.66 10.03
CA GLU A 60 -2.17 0.81 10.58
C GLU A 60 -2.34 -0.46 9.77
N TRP A 61 -2.39 -0.34 8.45
CA TRP A 61 -2.52 -1.49 7.56
C TRP A 61 -1.33 -2.44 7.68
N GLN A 62 -0.13 -1.88 7.71
CA GLN A 62 1.10 -2.65 7.80
C GLN A 62 1.13 -3.53 9.06
N LYS A 63 0.58 -3.03 10.15
CA LYS A 63 0.53 -3.78 11.42
C LYS A 63 -0.48 -4.93 11.37
N THR A 64 -1.52 -4.81 10.56
CA THR A 64 -2.62 -5.77 10.57
C THR A 64 -2.59 -6.75 9.39
N VAL A 65 -1.84 -6.46 8.34
CA VAL A 65 -1.84 -7.31 7.15
C VAL A 65 -1.23 -8.68 7.44
N ARG A 66 -1.89 -9.72 6.96
CA ARG A 66 -1.47 -11.12 7.09
C ARG A 66 -1.60 -11.80 5.74
N LEU A 67 -0.77 -12.78 5.53
CA LEU A 67 -0.92 -13.71 4.40
C LEU A 67 -1.71 -14.93 4.82
#